data_9dcc385074552a0edbb81b708bdf5a1e
#
_entry.id   9dcc385074552a0edbb81b708bdf5a1e
#
_cell.length_a   1.000
_cell.length_b   1.000
_cell.length_c   1.000
_cell.angle_alpha   90.00
_cell.angle_beta   90.00
_cell.angle_gamma   90.00
#
_symmetry.space_group_name_H-M   'P 1'
#
loop_
_entity.id
_entity.type
_entity.pdbx_description
1 polymer ?
#
loop_
_entity_poly.entity_id
_entity_poly.type
_entity_poly.pdbx_seq_one_letter_code
_entity_poly.pdbx_strand_id
1 'polypeptide(L)'
;MSYAVFTMFKTAPDYRDEAISIINQLKEITLANGATGARIGMLGSGNNVGKLVVFQFFKNMGDIESAYDALLKSPLLKKAQESGKFSILYREVQKVIYDFGTHLSAQAKYVVLTIGTADDPALDTISKFADVLTSNGAISGRYGPITIGDKADGRTFL
;
A
#
# COMPACT_ATOMS: atom_id res chain seq x y z
N MET A 1 -5.32 15.10 6.88
CA MET A 1 -4.01 14.54 6.49
C MET A 1 -4.11 13.05 6.71
N SER A 2 -3.69 12.22 5.77
CA SER A 2 -3.80 10.76 5.87
C SER A 2 -2.50 10.11 5.38
N TYR A 3 -2.38 8.81 5.61
CA TYR A 3 -1.21 8.05 5.24
C TYR A 3 -1.61 6.80 4.47
N ALA A 4 -0.77 6.39 3.53
CA ALA A 4 -0.85 5.10 2.90
C ALA A 4 0.45 4.32 3.21
N VAL A 5 0.29 3.09 3.65
CA VAL A 5 1.42 2.18 3.83
C VAL A 5 1.32 1.12 2.75
N PHE A 6 2.40 0.91 2.04
CA PHE A 6 2.44 -0.21 1.14
C PHE A 6 3.59 -1.16 1.46
N THR A 7 3.26 -2.43 1.47
CA THR A 7 4.21 -3.50 1.81
C THR A 7 4.24 -4.49 0.67
N MET A 8 5.43 -4.81 0.19
CA MET A 8 5.64 -5.82 -0.83
C MET A 8 6.22 -7.09 -0.22
N PHE A 9 5.69 -8.22 -0.66
CA PHE A 9 6.08 -9.53 -0.17
C PHE A 9 6.64 -10.39 -1.30
N LYS A 10 7.68 -11.14 -0.97
CA LYS A 10 8.15 -12.28 -1.75
C LYS A 10 7.57 -13.56 -1.16
N THR A 11 7.02 -14.41 -2.01
CA THR A 11 6.51 -15.73 -1.63
C THR A 11 7.11 -16.81 -2.51
N ALA A 12 7.34 -17.99 -1.97
CA ALA A 12 7.62 -19.15 -2.79
C ALA A 12 6.39 -19.46 -3.66
N PRO A 13 6.58 -19.97 -4.91
CA PRO A 13 5.45 -20.23 -5.81
C PRO A 13 4.40 -21.19 -5.22
N ASP A 14 4.87 -22.22 -4.53
CA ASP A 14 4.05 -23.25 -3.87
C ASP A 14 3.37 -22.77 -2.57
N TYR A 15 3.68 -21.57 -2.12
CA TYR A 15 3.14 -20.98 -0.88
C TYR A 15 2.21 -19.77 -1.15
N ARG A 16 1.96 -19.44 -2.40
CA ARG A 16 1.24 -18.21 -2.77
C ARG A 16 -0.18 -18.16 -2.21
N ASP A 17 -0.95 -19.21 -2.35
CA ASP A 17 -2.35 -19.24 -1.91
C ASP A 17 -2.45 -19.16 -0.38
N GLU A 18 -1.55 -19.85 0.32
CA GLU A 18 -1.45 -19.76 1.78
C GLU A 18 -1.03 -18.35 2.20
N ALA A 19 -0.06 -17.74 1.51
CA ALA A 19 0.35 -16.36 1.77
C ALA A 19 -0.80 -15.36 1.59
N ILE A 20 -1.62 -15.49 0.55
CA ILE A 20 -2.81 -14.65 0.33
C ILE A 20 -3.81 -14.84 1.48
N SER A 21 -4.03 -16.07 1.92
CA SER A 21 -4.91 -16.37 3.07
C SER A 21 -4.39 -15.72 4.34
N ILE A 22 -3.10 -15.84 4.61
CA ILE A 22 -2.44 -15.21 5.77
C ILE A 22 -2.57 -13.68 5.70
N ILE A 23 -2.25 -13.07 4.57
CA ILE A 23 -2.34 -11.62 4.39
C ILE A 23 -3.77 -11.12 4.59
N ASN A 24 -4.78 -11.86 4.13
CA ASN A 24 -6.18 -11.52 4.39
C ASN A 24 -6.51 -11.52 5.89
N GLN A 25 -6.01 -12.47 6.65
CA GLN A 25 -6.21 -12.50 8.10
C GLN A 25 -5.43 -11.36 8.80
N LEU A 26 -4.19 -11.09 8.38
CA LEU A 26 -3.40 -9.97 8.89
C LEU A 26 -4.04 -8.61 8.57
N LYS A 27 -4.71 -8.49 7.41
CA LYS A 27 -5.50 -7.30 7.06
C LYS A 27 -6.58 -7.01 8.10
N GLU A 28 -7.31 -8.02 8.56
CA GLU A 28 -8.35 -7.84 9.59
C GLU A 28 -7.76 -7.33 10.91
N ILE A 29 -6.55 -7.79 11.28
CA ILE A 29 -5.84 -7.25 12.44
C ILE A 29 -5.56 -5.76 12.28
N THR A 30 -5.10 -5.33 11.14
CA THR A 30 -4.82 -3.89 10.92
C THR A 30 -6.08 -3.04 10.88
N LEU A 31 -7.17 -3.54 10.28
CA LEU A 31 -8.47 -2.86 10.29
C LEU A 31 -9.03 -2.70 11.71
N ALA A 32 -8.86 -3.70 12.57
CA ALA A 32 -9.28 -3.64 13.98
C ALA A 32 -8.41 -2.70 14.82
N ASN A 33 -7.22 -2.30 14.35
CA ASN A 33 -6.25 -1.50 15.09
C ASN A 33 -5.90 -0.15 14.40
N GLY A 34 -6.83 0.44 13.66
CA GLY A 34 -6.71 1.83 13.19
C GLY A 34 -6.61 2.02 11.67
N ALA A 35 -6.42 0.96 10.90
CA ALA A 35 -6.49 1.10 9.44
C ALA A 35 -7.94 1.44 9.00
N THR A 36 -8.09 2.43 8.15
CA THR A 36 -9.38 2.84 7.59
C THR A 36 -9.76 2.03 6.35
N GLY A 37 -8.83 1.26 5.82
CA GLY A 37 -9.03 0.37 4.70
C GLY A 37 -7.74 -0.34 4.30
N ALA A 38 -7.89 -1.45 3.60
CA ALA A 38 -6.76 -2.19 3.06
C ALA A 38 -7.13 -2.88 1.75
N ARG A 39 -6.13 -3.04 0.88
CA ARG A 39 -6.24 -3.77 -0.37
C ARG A 39 -5.05 -4.67 -0.56
N ILE A 40 -5.31 -5.83 -1.14
CA ILE A 40 -4.29 -6.81 -1.50
C ILE A 40 -4.30 -6.95 -3.02
N GLY A 41 -3.12 -6.97 -3.60
CA GLY A 41 -2.95 -7.14 -5.03
C GLY A 41 -1.72 -7.96 -5.37
N MET A 42 -1.60 -8.27 -6.64
CA MET A 42 -0.42 -8.88 -7.23
C MET A 42 0.10 -7.93 -8.32
N LEU A 43 1.39 -7.71 -8.34
CA LEU A 43 2.00 -6.86 -9.37
C LEU A 43 1.97 -7.56 -10.72
N GLY A 44 1.33 -6.91 -11.69
CA GLY A 44 1.17 -7.41 -13.06
C GLY A 44 2.23 -6.89 -14.03
N SER A 45 3.06 -5.92 -13.64
CA SER A 45 4.08 -5.30 -14.49
C SER A 45 5.32 -4.84 -13.72
N GLY A 46 6.38 -4.48 -14.44
CA GLY A 46 7.64 -4.02 -13.86
C GLY A 46 8.52 -5.14 -13.33
N ASN A 47 9.61 -4.76 -12.65
CA ASN A 47 10.62 -5.71 -12.15
C ASN A 47 10.14 -6.62 -11.01
N ASN A 48 8.96 -6.36 -10.49
CA ASN A 48 8.39 -7.07 -9.35
C ASN A 48 7.12 -7.87 -9.70
N VAL A 49 6.94 -8.21 -10.98
CA VAL A 49 5.82 -9.04 -11.46
C VAL A 49 5.65 -10.30 -10.60
N GLY A 50 4.42 -10.60 -10.24
CA GLY A 50 4.05 -11.79 -9.47
C GLY A 50 4.24 -11.66 -7.95
N LYS A 51 4.83 -10.56 -7.46
CA LYS A 51 4.92 -10.30 -6.02
C LYS A 51 3.60 -9.78 -5.46
N LEU A 52 3.30 -10.15 -4.24
CA LEU A 52 2.12 -9.66 -3.53
C LEU A 52 2.39 -8.27 -2.95
N VAL A 53 1.38 -7.42 -2.97
CA VAL A 53 1.43 -6.09 -2.37
C VAL A 53 0.18 -5.84 -1.54
N VAL A 54 0.37 -5.17 -0.42
CA VAL A 54 -0.70 -4.71 0.46
C VAL A 54 -0.63 -3.20 0.59
N PHE A 55 -1.74 -2.54 0.31
CA PHE A 55 -1.97 -1.13 0.58
C PHE A 55 -2.86 -1.01 1.81
N GLN A 56 -2.44 -0.20 2.77
CA GLN A 56 -3.19 0.08 4.00
C GLN A 56 -3.30 1.58 4.17
N PHE A 57 -4.44 2.05 4.64
CA PHE A 57 -4.75 3.47 4.75
C PHE A 57 -5.04 3.83 6.19
N PHE A 58 -4.50 4.97 6.64
CA PHE A 58 -4.55 5.41 8.03
C PHE A 58 -4.85 6.92 8.11
N LYS A 59 -5.50 7.35 9.19
CA LYS A 59 -5.76 8.76 9.44
C LYS A 59 -4.53 9.50 9.98
N ASN A 60 -3.72 8.85 10.79
CA ASN A 60 -2.54 9.43 11.44
C ASN A 60 -1.45 8.37 11.68
N MET A 61 -0.27 8.81 12.13
CA MET A 61 0.87 7.94 12.40
C MET A 61 0.64 7.02 13.61
N GLY A 62 -0.09 7.47 14.63
CA GLY A 62 -0.38 6.65 15.81
C GLY A 62 -1.25 5.43 15.47
N ASP A 63 -2.16 5.56 14.49
CA ASP A 63 -2.94 4.43 13.99
C ASP A 63 -2.03 3.41 13.26
N ILE A 64 -0.99 3.88 12.54
CA ILE A 64 0.01 2.99 11.94
C ILE A 64 0.76 2.23 13.02
N GLU A 65 1.26 2.93 14.04
CA GLU A 65 1.98 2.33 15.16
C GLU A 65 1.13 1.25 15.84
N SER A 66 -0.10 1.58 16.20
CA SER A 66 -1.04 0.64 16.83
C SER A 66 -1.29 -0.61 15.99
N ALA A 67 -1.53 -0.43 14.69
CA ALA A 67 -1.78 -1.55 13.78
C ALA A 67 -0.54 -2.45 13.62
N TYR A 68 0.64 -1.87 13.53
CA TYR A 68 1.87 -2.64 13.34
C TYR A 68 2.35 -3.31 14.63
N ASP A 69 2.11 -2.70 15.79
CA ASP A 69 2.31 -3.36 17.07
C ASP A 69 1.43 -4.62 17.23
N ALA A 70 0.17 -4.52 16.80
CA ALA A 70 -0.74 -5.67 16.78
C ALA A 70 -0.29 -6.76 15.80
N LEU A 71 0.20 -6.37 14.61
CA LEU A 71 0.75 -7.31 13.62
C LEU A 71 1.98 -8.04 14.16
N LEU A 72 2.91 -7.34 14.78
CA LEU A 72 4.15 -7.93 15.32
C LEU A 72 3.88 -8.92 16.45
N LYS A 73 2.80 -8.73 17.20
CA LYS A 73 2.35 -9.66 18.24
C LYS A 73 1.57 -10.86 17.68
N SER A 74 1.23 -10.85 16.39
CA SER A 74 0.44 -11.91 15.78
C SER A 74 1.25 -13.21 15.60
N PRO A 75 0.81 -14.32 16.19
CA PRO A 75 1.46 -15.62 15.96
C PRO A 75 1.38 -16.07 14.50
N LEU A 76 0.39 -15.58 13.75
CA LEU A 76 0.21 -15.87 12.35
C LEU A 76 1.34 -15.26 11.50
N LEU A 77 1.71 -14.00 11.75
CA LEU A 77 2.83 -13.37 11.07
C LEU A 77 4.14 -14.08 11.39
N LYS A 78 4.36 -14.41 12.66
CA LYS A 78 5.55 -15.14 13.10
C LYS A 78 5.67 -16.49 12.40
N LYS A 79 4.60 -17.29 12.40
CA LYS A 79 4.56 -18.58 11.70
C LYS A 79 4.87 -18.46 10.21
N ALA A 80 4.30 -17.44 9.55
CA ALA A 80 4.55 -17.20 8.13
C ALA A 80 6.02 -16.89 7.85
N GLN A 81 6.65 -16.05 8.67
CA GLN A 81 8.07 -15.70 8.55
C GLN A 81 8.98 -16.92 8.83
N GLU A 82 8.68 -17.71 9.86
CA GLU A 82 9.43 -18.93 10.21
C GLU A 82 9.36 -20.01 9.14
N SER A 83 8.36 -19.98 8.27
CA SER A 83 8.26 -20.92 7.14
C SER A 83 9.42 -20.79 6.13
N GLY A 84 10.12 -19.65 6.10
CA GLY A 84 11.13 -19.30 5.11
C GLY A 84 10.59 -19.09 3.68
N LYS A 85 9.28 -19.29 3.49
CA LYS A 85 8.59 -19.17 2.19
C LYS A 85 7.91 -17.81 1.97
N PHE A 86 7.90 -16.96 3.01
CA PHE A 86 7.26 -15.66 3.04
C PHE A 86 8.19 -14.62 3.65
N SER A 87 8.44 -13.53 2.94
CA SER A 87 9.28 -12.44 3.43
C SER A 87 8.77 -11.09 2.96
N ILE A 88 8.95 -10.07 3.80
CA ILE A 88 8.74 -8.68 3.44
C ILE A 88 9.97 -8.21 2.67
N LEU A 89 9.78 -7.69 1.46
CA LEU A 89 10.85 -7.12 0.65
C LEU A 89 11.13 -5.67 1.04
N TYR A 90 10.08 -4.88 1.13
CA TYR A 90 10.15 -3.50 1.60
C TYR A 90 8.78 -3.01 2.05
N ARG A 91 8.81 -1.94 2.82
CA ARG A 91 7.63 -1.22 3.29
C ARG A 91 7.88 0.27 3.21
N GLU A 92 6.91 1.00 2.70
CA GLU A 92 6.99 2.44 2.55
C GLU A 92 5.75 3.11 3.14
N VAL A 93 5.94 4.26 3.74
CA VAL A 93 4.88 5.11 4.28
C VAL A 93 4.82 6.38 3.46
N GLN A 94 3.72 6.59 2.77
CA GLN A 94 3.39 7.80 2.05
C GLN A 94 2.55 8.73 2.93
N LYS A 95 2.93 9.99 3.02
CA LYS A 95 2.06 11.05 3.54
C LYS A 95 1.20 11.58 2.41
N VAL A 96 -0.10 11.37 2.47
CA VAL A 96 -1.01 11.83 1.43
C VAL A 96 -1.21 13.35 1.57
N ILE A 97 -0.84 14.09 0.53
CA ILE A 97 -0.98 15.55 0.46
C ILE A 97 -2.01 15.99 -0.59
N TYR A 98 -2.37 15.10 -1.51
CA TYR A 98 -3.43 15.29 -2.49
C TYR A 98 -4.16 13.97 -2.71
N ASP A 99 -5.49 14.01 -2.74
CA ASP A 99 -6.31 12.86 -3.09
C ASP A 99 -7.56 13.30 -3.87
N PHE A 100 -8.13 12.38 -4.63
CA PHE A 100 -9.36 12.60 -5.38
C PHE A 100 -10.16 11.29 -5.49
N GLY A 101 -11.46 11.46 -5.75
CA GLY A 101 -12.38 10.37 -6.05
C GLY A 101 -12.83 9.57 -4.84
N THR A 102 -13.42 8.40 -5.11
CA THR A 102 -14.00 7.52 -4.08
C THR A 102 -13.07 6.35 -3.81
N HIS A 103 -12.37 6.42 -2.69
CA HIS A 103 -11.42 5.40 -2.27
C HIS A 103 -12.13 4.13 -1.79
N LEU A 104 -11.45 3.00 -1.93
CA LEU A 104 -11.93 1.67 -1.55
C LEU A 104 -13.20 1.23 -2.31
N SER A 105 -13.47 1.83 -3.48
CA SER A 105 -14.55 1.36 -4.35
C SER A 105 -14.38 -0.11 -4.72
N ALA A 106 -15.43 -0.90 -4.57
CA ALA A 106 -15.45 -2.30 -5.03
C ALA A 106 -15.28 -2.43 -6.56
N GLN A 107 -15.51 -1.36 -7.31
CA GLN A 107 -15.35 -1.31 -8.76
C GLN A 107 -13.89 -1.22 -9.20
N ALA A 108 -13.00 -0.71 -8.34
CA ALA A 108 -11.58 -0.59 -8.66
C ALA A 108 -10.93 -1.98 -8.66
N LYS A 109 -10.66 -2.51 -9.86
CA LYS A 109 -10.00 -3.82 -10.06
C LYS A 109 -8.49 -3.70 -10.19
N TYR A 110 -8.00 -2.55 -10.61
CA TYR A 110 -6.60 -2.29 -10.90
C TYR A 110 -6.13 -1.06 -10.14
N VAL A 111 -4.87 -1.07 -9.77
CA VAL A 111 -4.16 0.06 -9.16
C VAL A 111 -2.88 0.27 -9.95
N VAL A 112 -2.59 1.51 -10.29
CA VAL A 112 -1.31 1.91 -10.88
C VAL A 112 -0.53 2.65 -9.83
N LEU A 113 0.62 2.10 -9.43
CA LEU A 113 1.56 2.74 -8.52
C LEU A 113 2.69 3.35 -9.34
N THR A 114 2.82 4.67 -9.31
CA THR A 114 3.94 5.38 -9.90
C THR A 114 4.83 5.95 -8.80
N ILE A 115 6.12 5.70 -8.89
CA ILE A 115 7.13 6.24 -7.98
C ILE A 115 8.10 7.08 -8.79
N GLY A 116 8.36 8.30 -8.37
CA GLY A 116 9.27 9.23 -9.03
C GLY A 116 9.90 10.20 -8.04
N THR A 117 10.63 11.16 -8.55
CA THR A 117 11.22 12.27 -7.79
C THR A 117 10.68 13.60 -8.30
N ALA A 118 10.52 14.56 -7.40
CA ALA A 118 10.18 15.93 -7.73
C ALA A 118 10.78 16.87 -6.68
N ASP A 119 11.29 18.01 -7.11
CA ASP A 119 11.94 18.98 -6.24
C ASP A 119 10.94 19.75 -5.37
N ASP A 120 9.69 19.82 -5.82
CA ASP A 120 8.59 20.46 -5.11
C ASP A 120 7.39 19.50 -4.94
N PRO A 121 6.33 19.91 -4.24
CA PRO A 121 5.10 19.13 -4.11
C PRO A 121 4.39 18.88 -5.44
N ALA A 122 4.67 19.63 -6.51
CA ALA A 122 4.10 19.51 -7.86
C ALA A 122 2.55 19.46 -7.89
N LEU A 123 1.87 20.10 -6.93
CA LEU A 123 0.43 19.97 -6.73
C LEU A 123 -0.39 20.42 -7.94
N ASP A 124 0.01 21.50 -8.62
CA ASP A 124 -0.70 21.98 -9.82
C ASP A 124 -0.60 20.97 -10.97
N THR A 125 0.57 20.35 -11.14
CA THR A 125 0.77 19.29 -12.13
C THR A 125 -0.05 18.05 -11.79
N ILE A 126 -0.05 17.66 -10.52
CA ILE A 126 -0.81 16.50 -10.03
C ILE A 126 -2.31 16.72 -10.15
N SER A 127 -2.82 17.92 -9.87
CA SER A 127 -4.23 18.26 -10.05
C SER A 127 -4.67 18.10 -11.51
N LYS A 128 -3.89 18.66 -12.44
CA LYS A 128 -4.17 18.51 -13.90
C LYS A 128 -4.08 17.04 -14.35
N PHE A 129 -3.13 16.30 -13.80
CA PHE A 129 -3.01 14.87 -14.08
C PHE A 129 -4.21 14.07 -13.54
N ALA A 130 -4.68 14.40 -12.34
CA ALA A 130 -5.88 13.82 -11.75
C ALA A 130 -7.13 14.06 -12.60
N ASP A 131 -7.29 15.28 -13.16
CA ASP A 131 -8.38 15.61 -14.07
C ASP A 131 -8.34 14.75 -15.35
N VAL A 132 -7.16 14.58 -15.94
CA VAL A 132 -6.97 13.70 -17.10
C VAL A 132 -7.31 12.26 -16.75
N LEU A 133 -6.82 11.74 -15.63
CA LEU A 133 -7.10 10.37 -15.20
C LEU A 133 -8.60 10.15 -14.96
N THR A 134 -9.26 11.07 -14.25
CA THR A 134 -10.69 10.98 -13.95
C THR A 134 -11.52 11.02 -15.23
N SER A 135 -11.18 11.88 -16.19
CA SER A 135 -11.84 11.95 -17.50
C SER A 135 -11.67 10.66 -18.32
N ASN A 136 -10.67 9.85 -18.00
CA ASN A 136 -10.40 8.56 -18.63
C ASN A 136 -10.76 7.35 -17.74
N GLY A 137 -11.61 7.55 -16.74
CA GLY A 137 -12.23 6.46 -15.98
C GLY A 137 -11.50 6.07 -14.69
N ALA A 138 -10.49 6.83 -14.24
CA ALA A 138 -9.92 6.62 -12.91
C ALA A 138 -10.96 6.94 -11.83
N ILE A 139 -11.07 6.06 -10.85
CA ILE A 139 -12.07 6.17 -9.76
C ILE A 139 -11.55 7.02 -8.62
N SER A 140 -10.26 6.93 -8.33
CA SER A 140 -9.60 7.67 -7.25
C SER A 140 -8.09 7.66 -7.40
N GLY A 141 -7.40 8.54 -6.71
CA GLY A 141 -5.95 8.52 -6.61
C GLY A 141 -5.45 9.25 -5.37
N ARG A 142 -4.23 8.93 -4.98
CA ARG A 142 -3.52 9.54 -3.86
C ARG A 142 -2.10 9.90 -4.26
N TYR A 143 -1.68 11.07 -3.87
CA TYR A 143 -0.33 11.55 -4.14
C TYR A 143 0.34 12.10 -2.87
N GLY A 144 1.63 11.90 -2.77
CA GLY A 144 2.44 12.50 -1.71
C GLY A 144 3.85 11.94 -1.60
N PRO A 145 4.65 12.54 -0.70
CA PRO A 145 5.99 12.06 -0.42
C PRO A 145 5.99 10.73 0.31
N ILE A 146 6.99 9.91 0.02
CA ILE A 146 7.38 8.78 0.86
C ILE A 146 8.14 9.39 2.05
N THR A 147 7.63 9.17 3.26
CA THR A 147 8.21 9.74 4.48
C THR A 147 9.03 8.73 5.27
N ILE A 148 8.79 7.45 5.07
CA ILE A 148 9.53 6.34 5.70
C ILE A 148 9.68 5.22 4.68
N GLY A 149 10.88 4.66 4.56
CA GLY A 149 11.21 3.55 3.66
C GLY A 149 12.47 3.81 2.85
N ASP A 150 12.83 2.85 2.01
CA ASP A 150 14.07 2.89 1.23
C ASP A 150 14.08 4.03 0.18
N LYS A 151 12.92 4.52 -0.18
CA LYS A 151 12.74 5.64 -1.12
C LYS A 151 12.18 6.88 -0.44
N ALA A 152 12.61 7.13 0.81
CA ALA A 152 12.30 8.34 1.52
C ALA A 152 12.54 9.54 0.66
N ASP A 153 12.30 10.51 0.29
CA ASP A 153 12.48 11.58 -0.70
C ASP A 153 11.77 11.35 -2.05
N GLY A 154 11.29 10.14 -2.31
CA GLY A 154 10.44 9.84 -3.47
C GLY A 154 9.04 10.43 -3.34
N ARG A 155 8.37 10.51 -4.48
CA ARG A 155 6.95 10.83 -4.57
C ARG A 155 6.20 9.64 -5.12
N THR A 156 5.04 9.36 -4.57
CA THR A 156 4.17 8.31 -5.09
C THR A 156 2.83 8.88 -5.53
N PHE A 157 2.33 8.33 -6.64
CA PHE A 157 0.96 8.47 -7.08
C PHE A 157 0.33 7.06 -7.16
N LEU A 158 -0.79 6.88 -6.47
CA LEU A 158 -1.51 5.61 -6.32
C LEU A 158 -2.96 5.77 -6.75
#